data_6fd5b3181e17a97b5ad4f1da509fa18e
#
_entry.id   6fd5b3181e17a97b5ad4f1da509fa18e
#
_cell.length_a   1.000
_cell.length_b   1.000
_cell.length_c   1.000
_cell.angle_alpha   90.00
_cell.angle_beta   90.00
_cell.angle_gamma   90.00
#
_symmetry.space_group_name_H-M   'P 1'
#
loop_
_entity.id
_entity.type
_entity.pdbx_description
1 polymer ?
#
loop_
_entity_poly.entity_id
_entity_poly.type
_entity_poly.pdbx_seq_one_letter_code
_entity_poly.pdbx_strand_id
1 'polypeptide(L)'
;MGIKDLVKDAHNNAKNHGFWEDWERIEQLENMAINISKDGEKQVKIDKCNAIATRLMLIVSEVSEALEGIRKDNIDNFKEELADIVIRVADLAGGLDINLEKQIKNKMDKNKYRPYKHGKTF
;
A
#
# COMPACT_ATOMS: atom_id res chain seq x y z
N MET A 1 -6.98 18.66 0.36
CA MET A 1 -6.60 17.33 0.88
C MET A 1 -5.10 17.17 0.74
N GLY A 2 -4.38 17.01 1.85
CA GLY A 2 -2.96 16.69 1.84
C GLY A 2 -2.74 15.17 1.87
N ILE A 3 -1.47 14.74 1.70
CA ILE A 3 -1.12 13.31 1.69
C ILE A 3 -1.45 12.66 3.04
N LYS A 4 -1.20 13.36 4.15
CA LYS A 4 -1.54 12.84 5.48
C LYS A 4 -3.04 12.58 5.65
N ASP A 5 -3.87 13.50 5.16
CA ASP A 5 -5.32 13.34 5.19
C ASP A 5 -5.76 12.18 4.32
N LEU A 6 -5.19 12.06 3.12
CA LEU A 6 -5.48 10.95 2.21
C LEU A 6 -5.16 9.61 2.87
N VAL A 7 -3.98 9.47 3.47
CA VAL A 7 -3.57 8.23 4.15
C VAL A 7 -4.54 7.89 5.29
N LYS A 8 -4.88 8.86 6.13
CA LYS A 8 -5.82 8.67 7.24
C LYS A 8 -7.21 8.25 6.75
N ASP A 9 -7.74 8.99 5.78
CA ASP A 9 -9.10 8.75 5.29
C ASP A 9 -9.21 7.43 4.52
N ALA A 10 -8.23 7.12 3.67
CA ALA A 10 -8.18 5.87 2.92
C ALA A 10 -8.10 4.66 3.87
N HIS A 11 -7.22 4.72 4.86
CA HIS A 11 -7.08 3.64 5.83
C HIS A 11 -8.33 3.46 6.70
N ASN A 12 -8.88 4.55 7.22
CA ASN A 12 -10.11 4.50 8.03
C ASN A 12 -11.27 3.90 7.23
N ASN A 13 -11.42 4.29 5.98
CA ASN A 13 -12.46 3.75 5.11
C ASN A 13 -12.28 2.25 4.86
N ALA A 14 -11.08 1.81 4.53
CA ALA A 14 -10.76 0.40 4.31
C ALA A 14 -10.98 -0.43 5.58
N LYS A 15 -10.53 0.06 6.72
CA LYS A 15 -10.71 -0.59 8.01
C LYS A 15 -12.18 -0.74 8.36
N ASN A 16 -12.97 0.31 8.19
CA ASN A 16 -14.40 0.30 8.47
C ASN A 16 -15.19 -0.65 7.58
N HIS A 17 -14.65 -1.00 6.41
CA HIS A 17 -15.25 -1.95 5.47
C HIS A 17 -14.68 -3.37 5.57
N GLY A 18 -13.92 -3.67 6.62
CA GLY A 18 -13.45 -5.03 6.91
C GLY A 18 -12.15 -5.45 6.20
N PHE A 19 -11.51 -4.56 5.45
CA PHE A 19 -10.29 -4.92 4.67
C PHE A 19 -9.03 -5.10 5.51
N TRP A 20 -9.11 -4.88 6.83
CA TRP A 20 -7.99 -5.07 7.75
C TRP A 20 -8.24 -6.14 8.81
N GLU A 21 -9.30 -6.92 8.70
CA GLU A 21 -9.64 -7.95 9.68
C GLU A 21 -8.57 -9.05 9.78
N ASP A 22 -7.94 -9.44 8.67
CA ASP A 22 -6.84 -10.39 8.65
C ASP A 22 -5.65 -9.90 9.47
N TRP A 23 -5.27 -8.63 9.31
CA TRP A 23 -4.20 -7.99 10.06
C TRP A 23 -4.52 -7.90 11.54
N GLU A 24 -5.73 -7.50 11.87
CA GLU A 24 -6.20 -7.42 13.26
C GLU A 24 -6.15 -8.79 13.95
N ARG A 25 -6.51 -9.87 13.24
CA ARG A 25 -6.39 -11.24 13.77
C ARG A 25 -4.95 -11.62 14.05
N ILE A 26 -4.02 -11.27 13.16
CA ILE A 26 -2.59 -11.52 13.37
C ILE A 26 -2.08 -10.76 14.59
N GLU A 27 -2.44 -9.50 14.73
CA GLU A 27 -2.05 -8.67 15.88
C GLU A 27 -2.64 -9.19 17.19
N GLN A 28 -3.88 -9.67 17.18
CA GLN A 28 -4.50 -10.30 18.35
C GLN A 28 -3.74 -11.56 18.79
N LEU A 29 -3.36 -12.41 17.86
CA LEU A 29 -2.56 -13.61 18.15
C LEU A 29 -1.19 -13.23 18.70
N GLU A 30 -0.55 -12.22 18.16
CA GLU A 30 0.73 -11.71 18.65
C GLU A 30 0.63 -11.20 20.08
N ASN A 31 -0.43 -10.43 20.39
CA ASN A 31 -0.65 -9.83 21.72
C ASN A 31 -1.09 -10.86 22.77
N MET A 32 -1.82 -11.89 22.39
CA MET A 32 -2.28 -12.95 23.30
C MET A 32 -1.15 -13.90 23.70
N ALA A 33 -0.11 -14.02 22.88
CA ALA A 33 1.00 -14.92 23.09
C ALA A 33 2.16 -14.18 23.77
N ILE A 34 1.97 -13.74 25.03
CA ILE A 34 2.99 -13.04 25.83
C ILE A 34 4.30 -13.86 25.90
N ASN A 35 4.22 -15.19 25.83
CA ASN A 35 5.34 -16.11 25.82
C ASN A 35 5.40 -16.89 24.50
N ILE A 36 5.23 -16.19 23.39
CA ILE A 36 5.32 -16.82 22.06
C ILE A 36 6.73 -17.37 21.85
N SER A 37 6.82 -18.61 21.36
CA SER A 37 8.11 -19.22 21.02
C SER A 37 8.77 -18.46 19.85
N LYS A 38 10.07 -18.69 19.65
CA LYS A 38 10.78 -18.13 18.47
C LYS A 38 10.12 -18.56 17.17
N ASP A 39 9.61 -19.79 17.09
CA ASP A 39 8.87 -20.29 15.93
C ASP A 39 7.55 -19.54 15.76
N GLY A 40 6.85 -19.22 16.84
CA GLY A 40 5.65 -18.41 16.83
C GLY A 40 5.89 -16.98 16.36
N GLU A 41 6.97 -16.34 16.83
CA GLU A 41 7.38 -15.01 16.37
C GLU A 41 7.67 -15.00 14.87
N LYS A 42 8.38 -16.02 14.39
CA LYS A 42 8.69 -16.20 12.97
C LYS A 42 7.41 -16.35 12.14
N GLN A 43 6.44 -17.13 12.63
CA GLN A 43 5.17 -17.34 11.94
C GLN A 43 4.35 -16.04 11.85
N VAL A 44 4.29 -15.26 12.92
CA VAL A 44 3.62 -13.94 12.91
C VAL A 44 4.25 -13.03 11.86
N LYS A 45 5.58 -13.00 11.79
CA LYS A 45 6.29 -12.21 10.78
C LYS A 45 5.96 -12.67 9.36
N ILE A 46 5.91 -13.96 9.11
CA ILE A 46 5.54 -14.53 7.81
C ILE A 46 4.10 -14.15 7.46
N ASP A 47 3.18 -14.29 8.41
CA ASP A 47 1.76 -13.96 8.19
C ASP A 47 1.58 -12.47 7.86
N LYS A 48 2.28 -11.58 8.56
CA LYS A 48 2.30 -10.15 8.26
C LYS A 48 2.86 -9.87 6.86
N CYS A 49 3.96 -10.52 6.49
CA CYS A 49 4.54 -10.38 5.14
C CYS A 49 3.56 -10.84 4.06
N ASN A 50 2.86 -11.96 4.28
CA ASN A 50 1.85 -12.45 3.34
C ASN A 50 0.67 -11.48 3.22
N ALA A 51 0.23 -10.90 4.33
CA ALA A 51 -0.85 -9.90 4.32
C ALA A 51 -0.44 -8.65 3.54
N ILE A 52 0.80 -8.19 3.70
CA ILE A 52 1.35 -7.06 2.92
C ILE A 52 1.44 -7.43 1.45
N ALA A 53 1.96 -8.63 1.13
CA ALA A 53 2.09 -9.10 -0.25
C ALA A 53 0.73 -9.16 -0.95
N THR A 54 -0.32 -9.60 -0.26
CA THR A 54 -1.69 -9.61 -0.80
C THR A 54 -2.14 -8.18 -1.15
N ARG A 55 -1.89 -7.21 -0.29
CA ARG A 55 -2.25 -5.81 -0.54
C ARG A 55 -1.47 -5.22 -1.72
N LEU A 56 -0.20 -5.58 -1.86
CA LEU A 56 0.60 -5.18 -3.02
C LEU A 56 0.04 -5.77 -4.31
N MET A 57 -0.42 -7.02 -4.29
CA MET A 57 -1.06 -7.64 -5.46
C MET A 57 -2.40 -6.97 -5.81
N LEU A 58 -3.14 -6.50 -4.82
CA LEU A 58 -4.36 -5.73 -5.08
C LEU A 58 -4.05 -4.38 -5.73
N ILE A 59 -2.94 -3.74 -5.37
CA ILE A 59 -2.46 -2.53 -6.07
C ILE A 59 -2.11 -2.87 -7.52
N VAL A 60 -1.42 -3.99 -7.76
CA VAL A 60 -1.10 -4.46 -9.13
C VAL A 60 -2.38 -4.71 -9.93
N SER A 61 -3.43 -5.25 -9.31
CA SER A 61 -4.72 -5.46 -9.99
C SER A 61 -5.33 -4.15 -10.48
N GLU A 62 -5.24 -3.07 -9.70
CA GLU A 62 -5.71 -1.75 -10.14
C GLU A 62 -4.86 -1.18 -11.28
N VAL A 63 -3.56 -1.45 -11.26
CA VAL A 63 -2.67 -1.08 -12.38
C VAL A 63 -3.10 -1.82 -13.66
N SER A 64 -3.45 -3.10 -13.56
CA SER A 64 -3.97 -3.88 -14.69
C SER A 64 -5.29 -3.31 -15.22
N GLU A 65 -6.19 -2.88 -14.33
CA GLU A 65 -7.45 -2.24 -14.72
C GLU A 65 -7.19 -0.91 -15.45
N ALA A 66 -6.23 -0.11 -14.98
CA ALA A 66 -5.82 1.11 -15.64
C ALA A 66 -5.29 0.83 -17.06
N LEU A 67 -4.47 -0.20 -17.22
CA LEU A 67 -3.96 -0.64 -18.53
C LEU A 67 -5.10 -1.03 -19.47
N GLU A 68 -6.08 -1.79 -18.98
CA GLU A 68 -7.25 -2.18 -19.79
C GLU A 68 -8.08 -0.95 -20.20
N GLY A 69 -8.19 0.06 -19.35
CA GLY A 69 -8.85 1.31 -19.70
C GLY A 69 -8.21 1.98 -20.91
N ILE A 70 -6.89 2.03 -20.97
CA ILE A 70 -6.16 2.58 -22.13
C ILE A 70 -6.30 1.67 -23.36
N ARG A 71 -6.20 0.35 -23.20
CA ARG A 71 -6.33 -0.59 -24.31
C ARG A 71 -7.71 -0.57 -24.96
N LYS A 72 -8.75 -0.25 -24.20
CA LYS A 72 -10.15 -0.16 -24.66
C LYS A 72 -10.58 1.28 -24.98
N ASP A 73 -9.65 2.20 -24.99
CA ASP A 73 -9.91 3.63 -25.23
C ASP A 73 -10.98 4.20 -24.28
N ASN A 74 -10.98 3.72 -23.04
CA ASN A 74 -11.87 4.21 -21.98
C ASN A 74 -11.07 5.08 -20.99
N ILE A 75 -10.91 6.36 -21.36
CA ILE A 75 -10.09 7.28 -20.59
C ILE A 75 -10.68 7.61 -19.22
N ASP A 76 -11.99 7.63 -19.09
CA ASP A 76 -12.65 7.92 -17.83
C ASP A 76 -12.38 6.81 -16.81
N ASN A 77 -12.47 5.55 -17.24
CA ASN A 77 -12.10 4.42 -16.39
C ASN A 77 -10.61 4.46 -16.01
N PHE A 78 -9.73 4.78 -16.95
CA PHE A 78 -8.31 4.94 -16.69
C PHE A 78 -8.05 5.95 -15.56
N LYS A 79 -8.73 7.10 -15.59
CA LYS A 79 -8.60 8.13 -14.55
C LYS A 79 -9.05 7.61 -13.19
N GLU A 80 -10.15 6.88 -13.13
CA GLU A 80 -10.64 6.28 -11.88
C GLU A 80 -9.65 5.27 -11.31
N GLU A 81 -9.08 4.43 -12.17
CA GLU A 81 -8.11 3.42 -11.74
C GLU A 81 -6.80 4.05 -11.22
N LEU A 82 -6.38 5.18 -11.77
CA LEU A 82 -5.26 5.92 -11.18
C LEU A 82 -5.57 6.38 -9.75
N ALA A 83 -6.81 6.81 -9.50
CA ALA A 83 -7.24 7.17 -8.16
C ALA A 83 -7.25 5.94 -7.23
N ASP A 84 -7.75 4.81 -7.70
CA ASP A 84 -7.79 3.57 -6.91
C ASP A 84 -6.39 3.07 -6.54
N ILE A 85 -5.43 3.16 -7.46
CA ILE A 85 -4.02 2.83 -7.18
C ILE A 85 -3.50 3.67 -6.01
N VAL A 86 -3.71 5.00 -6.07
CA VAL A 86 -3.22 5.92 -5.04
C VAL A 86 -3.92 5.68 -3.71
N ILE A 87 -5.23 5.44 -3.72
CA ILE A 87 -6.02 5.15 -2.52
C ILE A 87 -5.52 3.86 -1.85
N ARG A 88 -5.28 2.80 -2.60
CA ARG A 88 -4.75 1.54 -2.06
C ARG A 88 -3.34 1.69 -1.48
N VAL A 89 -2.47 2.47 -2.12
CA VAL A 89 -1.14 2.78 -1.59
C VAL A 89 -1.25 3.57 -0.28
N ALA A 90 -2.12 4.57 -0.24
CA ALA A 90 -2.35 5.39 0.94
C ALA A 90 -2.90 4.56 2.11
N ASP A 91 -3.86 3.66 1.83
CA ASP A 91 -4.40 2.73 2.82
C ASP A 91 -3.30 1.83 3.41
N LEU A 92 -2.48 1.23 2.55
CA LEU A 92 -1.37 0.38 2.99
C LEU A 92 -0.40 1.15 3.89
N ALA A 93 -0.04 2.37 3.51
CA ALA A 93 0.82 3.22 4.32
C ALA A 93 0.19 3.52 5.69
N GLY A 94 -1.11 3.80 5.71
CA GLY A 94 -1.85 4.04 6.96
C GLY A 94 -1.87 2.83 7.88
N GLY A 95 -2.12 1.66 7.33
CA GLY A 95 -2.16 0.41 8.10
C GLY A 95 -0.80 -0.02 8.67
N LEU A 96 0.28 0.37 8.02
CA LEU A 96 1.66 0.08 8.46
C LEU A 96 2.29 1.25 9.23
N ASP A 97 1.54 2.29 9.50
CA ASP A 97 2.02 3.50 10.19
C ASP A 97 3.24 4.13 9.51
N ILE A 98 3.22 4.18 8.19
CA ILE A 98 4.27 4.78 7.37
C ILE A 98 3.94 6.25 7.09
N ASN A 99 4.88 7.15 7.35
CA ASN A 99 4.76 8.55 6.94
C ASN A 99 5.03 8.69 5.43
N LEU A 100 4.00 8.45 4.63
CA LEU A 100 4.10 8.44 3.18
C LEU A 100 4.49 9.81 2.61
N GLU A 101 3.97 10.89 3.18
CA GLU A 101 4.30 12.25 2.76
C GLU A 101 5.81 12.51 2.83
N LYS A 102 6.42 12.13 3.94
CA LYS A 102 7.87 12.26 4.14
C LYS A 102 8.65 11.40 3.13
N GLN A 103 8.22 10.18 2.89
CA GLN A 103 8.86 9.28 1.93
C GLN A 103 8.80 9.86 0.50
N ILE A 104 7.64 10.37 0.11
CA ILE A 104 7.46 11.00 -1.21
C ILE A 104 8.36 12.23 -1.35
N LYS A 105 8.33 13.13 -0.35
CA LYS A 105 9.16 14.33 -0.36
C LYS A 105 10.63 14.02 -0.48
N ASN A 106 11.14 13.10 0.32
CA ASN A 106 12.55 12.70 0.30
C ASN A 106 12.93 12.07 -1.05
N LYS A 107 12.05 11.26 -1.61
CA LYS A 107 12.31 10.61 -2.89
C LYS A 107 12.28 11.61 -4.05
N MET A 108 11.37 12.55 -4.04
CA MET A 108 11.32 13.62 -5.05
C MET A 108 12.57 14.49 -5.01
N ASP A 109 13.07 14.84 -3.82
CA ASP A 109 14.31 15.58 -3.65
C ASP A 109 15.51 14.81 -4.22
N LYS A 110 15.62 13.52 -3.92
CA LYS A 110 16.65 12.65 -4.52
C LYS A 110 16.57 12.63 -6.04
N ASN A 111 15.36 12.51 -6.58
CA ASN A 111 15.15 12.40 -8.02
C ASN A 111 15.59 13.64 -8.79
N LYS A 112 15.54 14.83 -8.19
CA LYS A 112 16.00 16.08 -8.80
C LYS A 112 17.47 16.05 -9.18
N TYR A 113 18.29 15.29 -8.45
CA TYR A 113 19.73 15.24 -8.62
C TYR A 113 20.21 13.99 -9.38
N ARG A 114 19.28 13.18 -9.88
CA ARG A 114 19.64 11.99 -10.67
C ARG A 114 19.98 12.38 -12.12
N PRO A 115 20.89 11.64 -12.80
CA PRO A 115 21.24 11.94 -14.18
C PRO A 115 20.06 11.73 -15.13
N TYR A 116 20.21 12.24 -16.36
CA TYR A 116 19.20 12.10 -17.41
C TYR A 116 18.73 10.64 -17.55
N LYS A 117 17.42 10.41 -17.53
CA LYS A 117 16.79 9.08 -17.50
C LYS A 117 17.30 8.20 -16.35
N HIS A 118 17.80 8.80 -15.26
CA HIS A 118 18.37 8.09 -14.11
C HIS A 118 19.50 7.11 -14.52
N GLY A 119 20.20 7.40 -15.62
CA GLY A 119 21.26 6.54 -16.18
C GLY A 119 20.74 5.32 -16.93
N LYS A 120 19.44 5.23 -17.17
CA LYS A 120 18.79 4.07 -17.81
C LYS A 120 18.48 4.34 -19.28
N THR A 121 18.33 3.26 -20.06
CA THR A 121 17.94 3.35 -21.46
C THR A 121 16.50 3.87 -21.63
N PHE A 122 15.63 3.43 -20.73
CA PHE A 122 14.24 3.89 -20.73
C PHE A 122 13.62 3.81 -19.33
#